data_d69e8111786b00dfa9f1f8c7ada8d270
#
_entry.id   d69e8111786b00dfa9f1f8c7ada8d270
#
_cell.length_a   1.000
_cell.length_b   1.000
_cell.length_c   1.000
_cell.angle_alpha   90.00
_cell.angle_beta   90.00
_cell.angle_gamma   90.00
#
_symmetry.space_group_name_H-M   'P 1'
#
loop_
_entity.id
_entity.type
_entity.pdbx_description
1 polymer ?
#
loop_
_entity_poly.entity_id
_entity_poly.type
_entity_poly.pdbx_seq_one_letter_code
_entity_poly.pdbx_strand_id
1 'polypeptide(L)'
;MLRIWGRSNSVNVQKALWCCDEMNLPYERVDAGGSYGVVNTQQYRNLNPNGLVPTIEEDGFVLYESNAIVRYLAARHGAGTLWPEDLNIRAEADKWMDWQNTTFWPTFRPLFWNLVRTPPDQRDADAMEESRLKTAEILGYLDAHLKNRTYIVGDALTMGDIPMGCGIWRWMGLPIERTDLPNVQRWYDNLCSRPAYKKVVMLPLT
;
A
#
# COMPACT_ATOMS: atom_id res chain seq x y z
N MET A 1 -11.81 5.71 -19.92
CA MET A 1 -12.20 5.88 -18.50
C MET A 1 -11.51 4.80 -17.68
N LEU A 2 -10.85 5.17 -16.59
CA LEU A 2 -10.14 4.23 -15.73
C LEU A 2 -11.11 3.35 -14.92
N ARG A 3 -10.93 2.04 -15.00
CA ARG A 3 -11.64 1.05 -14.19
C ARG A 3 -10.65 0.31 -13.29
N ILE A 4 -11.01 0.13 -12.01
CA ILE A 4 -10.19 -0.55 -11.01
C ILE A 4 -10.95 -1.73 -10.42
N TRP A 5 -10.47 -2.93 -10.70
CA TRP A 5 -11.03 -4.16 -10.14
C TRP A 5 -10.43 -4.45 -8.78
N GLY A 6 -11.29 -4.52 -7.77
CA GLY A 6 -10.86 -4.94 -6.44
C GLY A 6 -11.71 -4.42 -5.30
N ARG A 7 -11.74 -5.18 -4.22
CA ARG A 7 -12.41 -4.78 -2.98
C ARG A 7 -11.66 -3.64 -2.28
N SER A 8 -12.39 -2.68 -1.71
CA SER A 8 -11.82 -1.45 -1.12
C SER A 8 -10.91 -1.70 0.10
N ASN A 9 -11.09 -2.79 0.83
CA ASN A 9 -10.29 -3.14 2.01
C ASN A 9 -9.02 -3.97 1.72
N SER A 10 -8.70 -4.23 0.45
CA SER A 10 -7.43 -4.87 0.08
C SER A 10 -6.29 -3.85 0.10
N VAL A 11 -5.19 -4.16 0.82
CA VAL A 11 -4.00 -3.30 0.86
C VAL A 11 -3.49 -2.92 -0.52
N ASN A 12 -3.48 -3.86 -1.46
CA ASN A 12 -2.99 -3.63 -2.80
C ASN A 12 -3.96 -2.81 -3.66
N VAL A 13 -5.27 -2.97 -3.45
CA VAL A 13 -6.29 -2.14 -4.12
C VAL A 13 -6.23 -0.72 -3.59
N GLN A 14 -6.08 -0.54 -2.29
CA GLN A 14 -5.97 0.78 -1.66
C GLN A 14 -4.81 1.60 -2.21
N LYS A 15 -3.69 0.99 -2.60
CA LYS A 15 -2.58 1.70 -3.27
C LYS A 15 -3.06 2.40 -4.55
N ALA A 16 -3.77 1.71 -5.41
CA ALA A 16 -4.30 2.29 -6.66
C ALA A 16 -5.37 3.34 -6.40
N LEU A 17 -6.32 3.05 -5.51
CA LEU A 17 -7.40 3.97 -5.17
C LEU A 17 -6.88 5.27 -4.52
N TRP A 18 -5.95 5.15 -3.57
CA TRP A 18 -5.36 6.32 -2.91
C TRP A 18 -4.53 7.15 -3.89
N CYS A 19 -3.76 6.51 -4.75
CA CYS A 19 -3.02 7.19 -5.82
C CYS A 19 -3.97 8.02 -6.71
N CYS A 20 -5.11 7.46 -7.10
CA CYS A 20 -6.12 8.18 -7.88
C CYS A 20 -6.74 9.35 -7.09
N ASP A 21 -7.14 9.12 -5.84
CA ASP A 21 -7.78 10.15 -5.03
C ASP A 21 -6.84 11.33 -4.72
N GLU A 22 -5.54 11.10 -4.53
CA GLU A 22 -4.55 12.19 -4.36
C GLU A 22 -4.40 13.08 -5.60
N MET A 23 -4.64 12.50 -6.78
CA MET A 23 -4.58 13.23 -8.05
C MET A 23 -5.96 13.75 -8.51
N ASN A 24 -7.02 13.52 -7.73
CA ASN A 24 -8.41 13.76 -8.13
C ASN A 24 -8.76 13.08 -9.48
N LEU A 25 -8.15 11.94 -9.76
CA LEU A 25 -8.39 11.18 -10.98
C LEU A 25 -9.71 10.38 -10.85
N PRO A 26 -10.70 10.59 -11.71
CA PRO A 26 -11.95 9.84 -11.66
C PRO A 26 -11.73 8.38 -12.11
N TYR A 27 -12.38 7.46 -11.42
CA TYR A 27 -12.34 6.03 -11.73
C TYR A 27 -13.68 5.34 -11.40
N GLU A 28 -13.94 4.23 -12.05
CA GLU A 28 -14.99 3.26 -11.72
C GLU A 28 -14.35 2.10 -10.95
N ARG A 29 -14.76 1.84 -9.68
CA ARG A 29 -14.34 0.66 -8.96
C ARG A 29 -15.31 -0.48 -9.15
N VAL A 30 -14.80 -1.65 -9.55
CA VAL A 30 -15.57 -2.88 -9.70
C VAL A 30 -15.17 -3.86 -8.58
N ASP A 31 -16.16 -4.35 -7.84
CA ASP A 31 -15.90 -5.30 -6.75
C ASP A 31 -15.37 -6.63 -7.28
N ALA A 32 -14.21 -7.05 -6.76
CA ALA A 32 -13.55 -8.31 -7.10
C ALA A 32 -12.64 -8.79 -5.96
N GLY A 33 -12.44 -10.09 -5.86
CA GLY A 33 -11.60 -10.74 -4.85
C GLY A 33 -12.25 -10.84 -3.47
N GLY A 34 -11.73 -11.73 -2.62
CA GLY A 34 -12.32 -12.04 -1.32
C GLY A 34 -13.74 -12.57 -1.47
N SER A 35 -14.68 -12.02 -0.67
CA SER A 35 -16.09 -12.43 -0.69
C SER A 35 -16.84 -12.11 -2.00
N TYR A 36 -16.32 -11.18 -2.80
CA TYR A 36 -16.93 -10.84 -4.09
C TYR A 36 -16.65 -11.86 -5.21
N GLY A 37 -15.69 -12.78 -5.01
CA GLY A 37 -15.28 -13.74 -6.03
C GLY A 37 -14.73 -13.04 -7.28
N VAL A 38 -15.28 -13.36 -8.46
CA VAL A 38 -14.95 -12.83 -9.80
C VAL A 38 -13.55 -13.22 -10.30
N VAL A 39 -12.52 -13.15 -9.46
CA VAL A 39 -11.11 -13.37 -9.82
C VAL A 39 -10.79 -14.76 -10.39
N ASN A 40 -11.68 -15.73 -10.18
CA ASN A 40 -11.54 -17.09 -10.69
C ASN A 40 -12.30 -17.32 -12.02
N THR A 41 -13.07 -16.32 -12.50
CA THR A 41 -13.75 -16.41 -13.79
C THR A 41 -12.76 -16.31 -14.95
N GLN A 42 -13.08 -16.98 -16.06
CA GLN A 42 -12.25 -16.89 -17.27
C GLN A 42 -12.14 -15.45 -17.77
N GLN A 43 -13.22 -14.67 -17.67
CA GLN A 43 -13.23 -13.25 -18.05
C GLN A 43 -12.17 -12.45 -17.25
N TYR A 44 -12.12 -12.59 -15.93
CA TYR A 44 -11.14 -11.89 -15.12
C TYR A 44 -9.72 -12.42 -15.34
N ARG A 45 -9.55 -13.74 -15.50
CA ARG A 45 -8.23 -14.34 -15.76
C ARG A 45 -7.64 -13.96 -17.11
N ASN A 46 -8.46 -13.54 -18.05
CA ASN A 46 -7.97 -12.94 -19.30
C ASN A 46 -7.37 -11.53 -19.07
N LEU A 47 -7.80 -10.81 -18.02
CA LEU A 47 -7.23 -9.52 -17.62
C LEU A 47 -6.00 -9.72 -16.72
N ASN A 48 -6.09 -10.65 -15.77
CA ASN A 48 -5.02 -10.96 -14.83
C ASN A 48 -4.94 -12.48 -14.58
N PRO A 49 -3.98 -13.18 -15.19
CA PRO A 49 -3.85 -14.64 -15.07
C PRO A 49 -3.58 -15.11 -13.65
N ASN A 50 -3.05 -14.23 -12.77
CA ASN A 50 -2.81 -14.56 -11.36
C ASN A 50 -4.10 -14.69 -10.55
N GLY A 51 -5.25 -14.16 -11.03
CA GLY A 51 -6.50 -14.15 -10.28
C GLY A 51 -6.42 -13.34 -8.98
N LEU A 52 -5.64 -12.28 -8.98
CA LEU A 52 -5.42 -11.39 -7.84
C LEU A 52 -5.94 -9.97 -8.15
N VAL A 53 -6.14 -9.18 -7.10
CA VAL A 53 -6.51 -7.77 -7.19
C VAL A 53 -5.39 -6.88 -6.64
N PRO A 54 -5.21 -5.65 -7.16
CA PRO A 54 -5.98 -4.95 -8.22
C PRO A 54 -5.61 -5.37 -9.64
N THR A 55 -6.53 -5.08 -10.55
CA THR A 55 -6.26 -4.96 -11.99
C THR A 55 -6.90 -3.65 -12.45
N ILE A 56 -6.25 -2.91 -13.34
CA ILE A 56 -6.84 -1.73 -13.97
C ILE A 56 -7.05 -1.94 -15.46
N GLU A 57 -8.05 -1.24 -15.99
CA GLU A 57 -8.31 -1.10 -17.42
C GLU A 57 -8.45 0.39 -17.74
N GLU A 58 -7.72 0.89 -18.72
CA GLU A 58 -7.80 2.26 -19.21
C GLU A 58 -7.62 2.29 -20.73
N ASP A 59 -8.67 2.68 -21.45
CA ASP A 59 -8.63 2.85 -22.90
C ASP A 59 -8.09 1.63 -23.67
N GLY A 60 -8.46 0.42 -23.20
CA GLY A 60 -8.01 -0.86 -23.77
C GLY A 60 -6.67 -1.37 -23.22
N PHE A 61 -5.96 -0.58 -22.43
CA PHE A 61 -4.76 -1.02 -21.73
C PHE A 61 -5.12 -1.70 -20.42
N VAL A 62 -4.55 -2.86 -20.14
CA VAL A 62 -4.75 -3.63 -18.91
C VAL A 62 -3.44 -3.74 -18.16
N LEU A 63 -3.49 -3.48 -16.85
CA LEU A 63 -2.31 -3.60 -15.98
C LEU A 63 -2.69 -4.22 -14.64
N TYR A 64 -1.85 -5.12 -14.16
CA TYR A 64 -1.89 -5.66 -12.79
C TYR A 64 -0.54 -5.47 -12.10
N GLU A 65 -0.37 -5.91 -10.83
CA GLU A 65 0.66 -5.55 -9.88
C GLU A 65 0.47 -4.14 -9.32
N SER A 66 0.10 -4.07 -8.04
CA SER A 66 -0.30 -2.81 -7.41
C SER A 66 0.75 -1.70 -7.47
N ASN A 67 2.04 -2.04 -7.30
CA ASN A 67 3.12 -1.04 -7.38
C ASN A 67 3.38 -0.60 -8.83
N ALA A 68 3.23 -1.50 -9.82
CA ALA A 68 3.28 -1.12 -11.24
C ALA A 68 2.11 -0.19 -11.61
N ILE A 69 0.91 -0.47 -11.09
CA ILE A 69 -0.26 0.41 -11.27
C ILE A 69 0.00 1.80 -10.68
N VAL A 70 0.53 1.90 -9.46
CA VAL A 70 0.87 3.21 -8.86
C VAL A 70 1.88 3.97 -9.70
N ARG A 71 2.96 3.31 -10.17
CA ARG A 71 3.95 3.92 -11.08
C ARG A 71 3.31 4.43 -12.37
N TYR A 72 2.48 3.61 -12.99
CA TYR A 72 1.79 3.99 -14.23
C TYR A 72 0.87 5.18 -14.04
N LEU A 73 0.01 5.15 -13.03
CA LEU A 73 -0.94 6.23 -12.74
C LEU A 73 -0.21 7.53 -12.36
N ALA A 74 0.82 7.44 -11.52
CA ALA A 74 1.64 8.59 -11.14
C ALA A 74 2.36 9.20 -12.37
N ALA A 75 2.97 8.37 -13.23
CA ALA A 75 3.65 8.85 -14.44
C ALA A 75 2.69 9.50 -15.44
N ARG A 76 1.49 8.91 -15.62
CA ARG A 76 0.52 9.37 -16.61
C ARG A 76 -0.24 10.62 -16.16
N HIS A 77 -0.55 10.73 -14.86
CA HIS A 77 -1.50 11.73 -14.34
C HIS A 77 -0.91 12.59 -13.21
N GLY A 78 0.24 12.23 -12.65
CA GLY A 78 0.83 12.86 -11.47
C GLY A 78 2.18 13.53 -11.70
N ALA A 79 2.50 13.96 -12.94
CA ALA A 79 3.74 14.65 -13.25
C ALA A 79 3.94 15.90 -12.37
N GLY A 80 5.14 16.06 -11.77
CA GLY A 80 5.46 17.15 -10.86
C GLY A 80 4.84 17.05 -9.46
N THR A 81 4.02 16.00 -9.19
CA THR A 81 3.42 15.71 -7.88
C THR A 81 3.81 14.31 -7.42
N LEU A 82 2.93 13.31 -7.53
CA LEU A 82 3.25 11.93 -7.17
C LEU A 82 4.39 11.31 -8.00
N TRP A 83 4.60 11.82 -9.22
CA TRP A 83 5.70 11.44 -10.09
C TRP A 83 6.75 12.57 -10.14
N PRO A 84 7.83 12.49 -9.35
CA PRO A 84 8.89 13.50 -9.36
C PRO A 84 9.55 13.60 -10.75
N GLU A 85 9.78 14.82 -11.21
CA GLU A 85 10.48 15.05 -12.50
C GLU A 85 11.98 14.77 -12.39
N ASP A 86 12.59 15.10 -11.25
CA ASP A 86 13.98 14.79 -10.97
C ASP A 86 14.20 13.27 -10.88
N LEU A 87 15.14 12.76 -11.65
CA LEU A 87 15.43 11.32 -11.74
C LEU A 87 15.93 10.73 -10.42
N ASN A 88 16.72 11.49 -9.65
CA ASN A 88 17.26 10.98 -8.40
C ASN A 88 16.17 10.89 -7.34
N ILE A 89 15.31 11.92 -7.25
CA ILE A 89 14.15 11.94 -6.36
C ILE A 89 13.19 10.80 -6.72
N ARG A 90 12.93 10.61 -8.02
CA ARG A 90 12.07 9.53 -8.50
C ARG A 90 12.65 8.14 -8.21
N ALA A 91 13.93 7.93 -8.42
CA ALA A 91 14.60 6.66 -8.11
C ALA A 91 14.58 6.36 -6.60
N GLU A 92 14.73 7.40 -5.78
CA GLU A 92 14.60 7.27 -4.32
C GLU A 92 13.18 6.87 -3.92
N ALA A 93 12.15 7.46 -4.51
CA ALA A 93 10.75 7.07 -4.31
C ALA A 93 10.48 5.63 -4.76
N ASP A 94 11.01 5.26 -5.91
CA ASP A 94 10.86 3.93 -6.50
C ASP A 94 11.52 2.83 -5.66
N LYS A 95 12.70 3.09 -5.13
CA LYS A 95 13.39 2.21 -4.17
C LYS A 95 12.49 1.86 -2.99
N TRP A 96 11.76 2.83 -2.42
CA TRP A 96 10.87 2.58 -1.28
C TRP A 96 9.59 1.83 -1.66
N MET A 97 9.13 1.96 -2.90
CA MET A 97 8.05 1.12 -3.42
C MET A 97 8.47 -0.35 -3.48
N ASP A 98 9.67 -0.63 -3.98
CA ASP A 98 10.20 -1.99 -4.03
C ASP A 98 10.53 -2.52 -2.62
N TRP A 99 11.14 -1.70 -1.77
CA TRP A 99 11.41 -2.06 -0.38
C TRP A 99 10.12 -2.45 0.39
N GLN A 100 9.02 -1.74 0.15
CA GLN A 100 7.73 -2.12 0.72
C GLN A 100 7.30 -3.52 0.30
N ASN A 101 7.49 -3.87 -0.96
CA ASN A 101 7.02 -5.14 -1.51
C ASN A 101 7.96 -6.31 -1.20
N THR A 102 9.26 -6.07 -1.18
CA THR A 102 10.29 -7.11 -1.03
C THR A 102 10.79 -7.29 0.41
N THR A 103 10.69 -6.26 1.23
CA THR A 103 11.22 -6.27 2.61
C THR A 103 10.11 -6.09 3.64
N PHE A 104 9.40 -4.96 3.62
CA PHE A 104 8.41 -4.67 4.67
C PHE A 104 7.25 -5.67 4.66
N TRP A 105 6.59 -5.84 3.52
CA TRP A 105 5.38 -6.66 3.46
C TRP A 105 5.64 -8.15 3.75
N PRO A 106 6.66 -8.82 3.21
CA PRO A 106 6.98 -10.19 3.58
C PRO A 106 7.30 -10.39 5.06
N THR A 107 8.01 -9.44 5.67
CA THR A 107 8.36 -9.48 7.10
C THR A 107 7.14 -9.28 7.99
N PHE A 108 6.26 -8.35 7.65
CA PHE A 108 5.07 -7.98 8.43
C PHE A 108 3.89 -8.93 8.22
N ARG A 109 3.77 -9.53 7.04
CA ARG A 109 2.62 -10.34 6.66
C ARG A 109 2.29 -11.48 7.62
N PRO A 110 3.25 -12.26 8.17
CA PRO A 110 2.94 -13.33 9.12
C PRO A 110 2.19 -12.82 10.35
N LEU A 111 2.63 -11.72 10.95
CA LEU A 111 1.96 -11.09 12.08
C LEU A 111 0.54 -10.64 11.71
N PHE A 112 0.41 -9.88 10.61
CA PHE A 112 -0.88 -9.37 10.16
C PHE A 112 -1.87 -10.51 9.85
N TRP A 113 -1.42 -11.54 9.17
CA TRP A 113 -2.27 -12.69 8.80
C TRP A 113 -2.78 -13.44 10.03
N ASN A 114 -1.89 -13.73 10.97
CA ASN A 114 -2.25 -14.41 12.20
C ASN A 114 -3.27 -13.61 13.03
N LEU A 115 -3.04 -12.30 13.22
CA LEU A 115 -3.93 -11.49 14.05
C LEU A 115 -5.28 -11.20 13.41
N VAL A 116 -5.34 -11.02 12.09
CA VAL A 116 -6.53 -10.50 11.40
C VAL A 116 -7.33 -11.59 10.69
N ARG A 117 -6.66 -12.65 10.20
CA ARG A 117 -7.30 -13.65 9.35
C ARG A 117 -7.31 -15.07 9.91
N THR A 118 -6.44 -15.36 10.87
CA THR A 118 -6.36 -16.69 11.47
C THR A 118 -7.20 -16.74 12.75
N PRO A 119 -8.07 -17.74 12.90
CA PRO A 119 -8.80 -17.97 14.15
C PRO A 119 -7.86 -18.02 15.35
N PRO A 120 -8.27 -17.51 16.55
CA PRO A 120 -7.38 -17.38 17.70
C PRO A 120 -6.71 -18.68 18.14
N ASP A 121 -7.41 -19.81 18.02
CA ASP A 121 -6.95 -21.16 18.38
C ASP A 121 -5.95 -21.78 17.36
N GLN A 122 -5.77 -21.14 16.21
CA GLN A 122 -4.88 -21.61 15.14
C GLN A 122 -3.68 -20.65 14.93
N ARG A 123 -3.55 -19.61 15.78
CA ARG A 123 -2.48 -18.63 15.67
C ARG A 123 -1.14 -19.21 16.11
N ASP A 124 -0.11 -18.90 15.35
CA ASP A 124 1.28 -19.25 15.69
C ASP A 124 1.92 -18.08 16.44
N ALA A 125 2.00 -18.22 17.79
CA ALA A 125 2.53 -17.18 18.66
C ALA A 125 4.01 -16.86 18.41
N ASP A 126 4.82 -17.88 18.13
CA ASP A 126 6.26 -17.72 17.88
C ASP A 126 6.51 -17.00 16.57
N ALA A 127 5.81 -17.39 15.50
CA ALA A 127 5.88 -16.70 14.21
C ALA A 127 5.36 -15.26 14.27
N MET A 128 4.34 -14.99 15.10
CA MET A 128 3.82 -13.64 15.34
C MET A 128 4.87 -12.77 16.02
N GLU A 129 5.50 -13.26 17.09
CA GLU A 129 6.49 -12.50 17.84
C GLU A 129 7.75 -12.27 17.01
N GLU A 130 8.25 -13.29 16.31
CA GLU A 130 9.37 -13.13 15.38
C GLU A 130 9.10 -12.07 14.31
N SER A 131 7.91 -12.14 13.69
CA SER A 131 7.49 -11.16 12.67
C SER A 131 7.35 -9.74 13.26
N ARG A 132 6.83 -9.60 14.49
CA ARG A 132 6.71 -8.33 15.19
C ARG A 132 8.08 -7.69 15.43
N LEU A 133 9.03 -8.45 15.99
CA LEU A 133 10.38 -7.96 16.28
C LEU A 133 11.14 -7.58 15.01
N LYS A 134 11.12 -8.43 13.99
CA LYS A 134 11.76 -8.13 12.70
C LYS A 134 11.13 -6.93 12.00
N THR A 135 9.80 -6.78 12.09
CA THR A 135 9.12 -5.62 11.49
C THR A 135 9.49 -4.34 12.23
N ALA A 136 9.57 -4.37 13.57
CA ALA A 136 10.02 -3.21 14.35
C ALA A 136 11.47 -2.81 13.99
N GLU A 137 12.36 -3.78 13.81
CA GLU A 137 13.75 -3.54 13.41
C GLU A 137 13.82 -2.83 12.05
N ILE A 138 13.16 -3.37 11.02
CA ILE A 138 13.20 -2.77 9.68
C ILE A 138 12.48 -1.42 9.62
N LEU A 139 11.45 -1.20 10.43
CA LEU A 139 10.82 0.12 10.57
C LEU A 139 11.76 1.13 11.22
N GLY A 140 12.73 0.70 12.01
CA GLY A 140 13.83 1.55 12.51
C GLY A 140 14.66 2.15 11.36
N TYR A 141 14.84 1.41 10.25
CA TYR A 141 15.53 1.97 9.05
C TYR A 141 14.69 3.07 8.39
N LEU A 142 13.36 2.89 8.34
CA LEU A 142 12.45 3.92 7.85
C LEU A 142 12.42 5.14 8.79
N ASP A 143 12.42 4.90 10.11
CA ASP A 143 12.44 5.98 11.10
C ASP A 143 13.69 6.85 10.97
N ALA A 144 14.86 6.24 10.87
CA ALA A 144 16.12 6.94 10.67
C ALA A 144 16.12 7.73 9.33
N HIS A 145 15.54 7.14 8.29
CA HIS A 145 15.40 7.80 6.98
C HIS A 145 14.49 9.03 7.04
N LEU A 146 13.42 8.98 7.81
CA LEU A 146 12.42 10.06 7.96
C LEU A 146 12.87 11.20 8.90
N LYS A 147 14.04 11.12 9.54
CA LYS A 147 14.49 12.05 10.61
C LYS A 147 14.32 13.54 10.28
N ASN A 148 14.56 13.95 9.05
CA ASN A 148 14.46 15.34 8.63
C ASN A 148 13.58 15.48 7.36
N ARG A 149 12.60 14.60 7.20
CA ARG A 149 11.72 14.54 6.04
C ARG A 149 10.27 14.57 6.46
N THR A 150 9.47 15.31 5.71
CA THR A 150 8.00 15.33 5.89
C THR A 150 7.36 14.08 5.27
N TYR A 151 7.89 13.62 4.16
CA TYR A 151 7.50 12.41 3.42
C TYR A 151 8.71 11.53 3.14
N ILE A 152 8.49 10.36 2.57
CA ILE A 152 9.56 9.40 2.27
C ILE A 152 10.65 10.05 1.41
N VAL A 153 10.27 10.94 0.47
CA VAL A 153 11.25 11.66 -0.35
C VAL A 153 11.00 13.17 -0.22
N GLY A 154 11.68 13.80 0.76
CA GLY A 154 11.63 15.25 0.94
C GLY A 154 10.34 15.75 1.59
N ASP A 155 9.80 16.87 1.06
CA ASP A 155 8.73 17.64 1.68
C ASP A 155 7.36 17.49 0.99
N ALA A 156 7.29 16.71 -0.07
CA ALA A 156 6.06 16.45 -0.82
C ALA A 156 5.74 14.95 -0.89
N LEU A 157 4.44 14.62 -0.88
CA LEU A 157 3.97 13.26 -1.09
C LEU A 157 4.38 12.78 -2.48
N THR A 158 4.96 11.57 -2.56
CA THR A 158 5.34 10.94 -3.82
C THR A 158 4.75 9.52 -3.93
N MET A 159 4.93 8.90 -5.09
CA MET A 159 4.56 7.48 -5.27
C MET A 159 5.24 6.56 -4.24
N GLY A 160 6.39 6.94 -3.68
CA GLY A 160 7.10 6.17 -2.66
C GLY A 160 6.33 6.03 -1.35
N ASP A 161 5.51 7.04 -1.00
CA ASP A 161 4.69 7.04 0.22
C ASP A 161 3.48 6.11 0.09
N ILE A 162 2.95 5.91 -1.12
CA ILE A 162 1.69 5.21 -1.36
C ILE A 162 1.70 3.76 -0.84
N PRO A 163 2.62 2.87 -1.24
CA PRO A 163 2.62 1.49 -0.75
C PRO A 163 2.93 1.39 0.74
N MET A 164 3.90 2.19 1.21
CA MET A 164 4.27 2.20 2.62
C MET A 164 3.15 2.74 3.50
N GLY A 165 2.47 3.81 3.08
CA GLY A 165 1.32 4.37 3.79
C GLY A 165 0.19 3.36 3.94
N CYS A 166 -0.12 2.59 2.90
CA CYS A 166 -1.10 1.50 3.00
C CYS A 166 -0.65 0.38 3.95
N GLY A 167 0.65 0.11 4.02
CA GLY A 167 1.23 -0.88 4.92
C GLY A 167 1.26 -0.44 6.37
N ILE A 168 1.70 0.79 6.63
CA ILE A 168 1.85 1.32 7.99
C ILE A 168 0.49 1.50 8.70
N TRP A 169 -0.59 1.82 7.99
CA TRP A 169 -1.94 1.81 8.54
C TRP A 169 -2.26 0.47 9.22
N ARG A 170 -1.87 -0.64 8.59
CA ARG A 170 -2.10 -1.98 9.13
C ARG A 170 -1.24 -2.26 10.34
N TRP A 171 0.03 -1.88 10.31
CA TRP A 171 0.91 -2.00 11.46
C TRP A 171 0.40 -1.20 12.66
N MET A 172 0.02 0.06 12.45
CA MET A 172 -0.48 0.94 13.53
C MET A 172 -1.85 0.49 14.07
N GLY A 173 -2.68 -0.14 13.25
CA GLY A 173 -4.01 -0.61 13.65
C GLY A 173 -4.04 -1.95 14.38
N LEU A 174 -2.93 -2.70 14.49
CA LEU A 174 -2.90 -3.95 15.23
C LEU A 174 -2.79 -3.71 16.74
N PRO A 175 -3.41 -4.56 17.58
CA PRO A 175 -3.29 -4.51 19.05
C PRO A 175 -1.99 -5.18 19.51
N ILE A 176 -0.85 -4.55 19.24
CA ILE A 176 0.50 -5.07 19.53
C ILE A 176 1.34 -4.04 20.28
N GLU A 177 2.33 -4.51 21.02
CA GLU A 177 3.40 -3.68 21.56
C GLU A 177 4.30 -3.19 20.41
N ARG A 178 4.64 -1.89 20.41
CA ARG A 178 5.47 -1.25 19.38
C ARG A 178 6.68 -0.58 20.00
N THR A 179 7.81 -0.67 19.30
CA THR A 179 8.97 0.17 19.57
C THR A 179 8.61 1.63 19.24
N ASP A 180 9.12 2.57 20.04
CA ASP A 180 8.99 3.98 19.76
C ASP A 180 9.77 4.37 18.50
N LEU A 181 9.05 4.88 17.51
CA LEU A 181 9.55 5.28 16.19
C LEU A 181 8.98 6.68 15.86
N PRO A 182 9.52 7.74 16.47
CA PRO A 182 8.89 9.06 16.47
C PRO A 182 8.80 9.69 15.07
N ASN A 183 9.73 9.39 14.17
CA ASN A 183 9.71 9.91 12.81
C ASN A 183 8.69 9.18 11.94
N VAL A 184 8.56 7.87 12.11
CA VAL A 184 7.47 7.07 11.49
C VAL A 184 6.12 7.53 12.01
N GLN A 185 5.98 7.77 13.33
CA GLN A 185 4.73 8.26 13.92
C GLN A 185 4.35 9.63 13.33
N ARG A 186 5.27 10.59 13.29
CA ARG A 186 5.04 11.91 12.69
C ARG A 186 4.62 11.83 11.22
N TRP A 187 5.32 11.01 10.42
CA TRP A 187 4.96 10.77 9.02
C TRP A 187 3.57 10.13 8.89
N TYR A 188 3.27 9.14 9.70
CA TYR A 188 1.95 8.49 9.73
C TYR A 188 0.83 9.47 10.09
N ASP A 189 1.02 10.30 11.11
CA ASP A 189 0.04 11.32 11.51
C ASP A 189 -0.20 12.33 10.37
N ASN A 190 0.85 12.70 9.65
CA ASN A 190 0.75 13.54 8.47
C ASN A 190 -0.08 12.86 7.36
N LEU A 191 0.14 11.57 7.09
CA LEU A 191 -0.71 10.81 6.15
C LEU A 191 -2.17 10.77 6.63
N CYS A 192 -2.41 10.52 7.92
CA CYS A 192 -3.74 10.48 8.52
C CYS A 192 -4.47 11.84 8.44
N SER A 193 -3.78 12.96 8.27
CA SER A 193 -4.41 14.26 8.05
C SER A 193 -5.03 14.43 6.66
N ARG A 194 -4.56 13.67 5.66
CA ARG A 194 -4.94 13.79 4.24
C ARG A 194 -6.35 13.26 3.97
N PRO A 195 -7.21 14.03 3.28
CA PRO A 195 -8.58 13.59 2.98
C PRO A 195 -8.64 12.29 2.16
N ALA A 196 -7.78 12.14 1.13
CA ALA A 196 -7.72 10.94 0.29
C ALA A 196 -7.30 9.69 1.09
N TYR A 197 -6.31 9.82 1.99
CA TYR A 197 -5.88 8.75 2.86
C TYR A 197 -6.98 8.29 3.81
N LYS A 198 -7.68 9.24 4.46
CA LYS A 198 -8.83 8.96 5.33
C LYS A 198 -9.92 8.17 4.60
N LYS A 199 -10.27 8.62 3.41
CA LYS A 199 -11.32 8.02 2.59
C LYS A 199 -11.00 6.60 2.15
N VAL A 200 -9.75 6.36 1.74
CA VAL A 200 -9.36 5.13 1.04
C VAL A 200 -8.66 4.13 1.95
N VAL A 201 -7.73 4.60 2.79
CA VAL A 201 -6.82 3.71 3.53
C VAL A 201 -7.31 3.43 4.94
N MET A 202 -7.90 4.44 5.61
CA MET A 202 -8.34 4.32 7.02
C MET A 202 -9.64 3.53 7.17
N LEU A 203 -9.68 2.36 6.54
CA LEU A 203 -10.79 1.41 6.66
C LEU A 203 -10.47 0.32 7.70
N PRO A 204 -11.49 -0.36 8.26
CA PRO A 204 -11.28 -1.49 9.15
C PRO A 204 -10.33 -2.55 8.56
N LEU A 205 -9.48 -3.12 9.40
CA LEU A 205 -8.53 -4.17 8.99
C LEU A 205 -9.26 -5.49 8.72
N THR A 206 -8.94 -6.14 7.58
CA THR A 206 -9.57 -7.41 7.16
C THR A 206 -8.59 -8.35 6.49
#